data_ebc3a08a987e33e0c4d99938ac055cae
#
_entry.id   ebc3a08a987e33e0c4d99938ac055cae
#
_cell.length_a   1.000
_cell.length_b   1.000
_cell.length_c   1.000
_cell.angle_alpha   90.00
_cell.angle_beta   90.00
_cell.angle_gamma   90.00
#
_symmetry.space_group_name_H-M   'P 1'
#
loop_
_entity.id
_entity.type
_entity.pdbx_description
1 polymer ?
#
loop_
_entity_poly.entity_id
_entity_poly.type
_entity_poly.pdbx_seq_one_letter_code
_entity_poly.pdbx_strand_id
1 'polypeptide(L)'
;IGMKVAGYDPFLTKEQIEGMGYEYFADAEQLMEQCDVISIHVPLTPETENMVRKEQFQKMKKTAIIINCSRGGIINEADLIEALNSGEIAGAGLDVFVGEELKPGNPLLTAQNLVFSPHSAAQTREAVINMATMCVNGCKAVCQGEKWPYVADPKVYEHPKWSGK
;
A
#
# COMPACT_ATOMS: atom_id res chain seq x y z
N ILE A 1 18.24 -1.09 -8.60
CA ILE A 1 17.96 -1.78 -9.88
C ILE A 1 17.89 -0.84 -11.08
N GLY A 2 18.17 0.47 -10.88
CA GLY A 2 18.31 1.44 -11.98
C GLY A 2 17.00 1.97 -12.57
N MET A 3 15.85 1.71 -11.96
CA MET A 3 14.58 2.32 -12.36
C MET A 3 14.53 3.78 -11.94
N LYS A 4 13.87 4.63 -12.76
CA LYS A 4 13.45 5.96 -12.33
C LYS A 4 12.25 5.78 -11.40
N VAL A 5 12.22 6.53 -10.31
CA VAL A 5 11.13 6.47 -9.33
C VAL A 5 10.27 7.72 -9.47
N ALA A 6 8.97 7.51 -9.51
CA ALA A 6 7.96 8.56 -9.47
C ALA A 6 7.07 8.39 -8.23
N GLY A 7 6.51 9.47 -7.73
CA GLY A 7 5.66 9.44 -6.56
C GLY A 7 4.44 10.36 -6.66
N TYR A 8 3.35 9.87 -6.11
CA TYR A 8 2.16 10.64 -5.75
C TYR A 8 1.79 10.33 -4.31
N ASP A 9 1.58 11.35 -3.53
CA ASP A 9 1.05 11.27 -2.17
C ASP A 9 0.23 12.53 -1.89
N PRO A 10 -1.05 12.43 -1.45
CA PRO A 10 -1.91 13.59 -1.22
C PRO A 10 -1.46 14.46 -0.04
N PHE A 11 -0.57 13.97 0.82
CA PHE A 11 -0.07 14.67 2.01
C PHE A 11 1.33 15.28 1.83
N LEU A 12 2.00 15.00 0.70
CA LEU A 12 3.33 15.52 0.41
C LEU A 12 3.27 16.60 -0.68
N THR A 13 4.09 17.63 -0.51
CA THR A 13 4.25 18.65 -1.55
C THR A 13 5.18 18.17 -2.67
N LYS A 14 5.12 18.86 -3.80
CA LYS A 14 6.02 18.62 -4.93
C LYS A 14 7.49 18.67 -4.50
N GLU A 15 7.86 19.70 -3.73
CA GLU A 15 9.23 19.92 -3.25
C GLU A 15 9.70 18.78 -2.34
N GLN A 16 8.80 18.21 -1.54
CA GLN A 16 9.11 17.07 -0.68
C GLN A 16 9.39 15.80 -1.50
N ILE A 17 8.56 15.50 -2.50
CA ILE A 17 8.73 14.34 -3.37
C ILE A 17 9.99 14.48 -4.23
N GLU A 18 10.20 15.64 -4.85
CA GLU A 18 11.41 15.91 -5.65
C GLU A 18 12.67 15.94 -4.78
N GLY A 19 12.58 16.40 -3.53
CA GLY A 19 13.68 16.36 -2.56
C GLY A 19 14.11 14.94 -2.18
N MET A 20 13.25 13.93 -2.35
CA MET A 20 13.59 12.50 -2.23
C MET A 20 14.28 11.94 -3.48
N GLY A 21 14.39 12.73 -4.55
CA GLY A 21 14.95 12.29 -5.84
C GLY A 21 13.92 11.60 -6.73
N TYR A 22 12.62 11.79 -6.50
CA TYR A 22 11.53 11.18 -7.26
C TYR A 22 10.88 12.20 -8.20
N GLU A 23 10.36 11.73 -9.33
CA GLU A 23 9.52 12.53 -10.20
C GLU A 23 8.15 12.73 -9.55
N TYR A 24 7.65 13.97 -9.49
CA TYR A 24 6.37 14.30 -8.87
C TYR A 24 5.22 14.17 -9.87
N PHE A 25 4.14 13.55 -9.42
CA PHE A 25 2.85 13.54 -10.10
C PHE A 25 1.79 14.24 -9.22
N ALA A 26 0.91 15.02 -9.87
CA ALA A 26 -0.14 15.75 -9.16
C ALA A 26 -1.35 14.89 -8.78
N ASP A 27 -1.53 13.75 -9.48
CA ASP A 27 -2.57 12.78 -9.18
C ASP A 27 -2.14 11.35 -9.54
N ALA A 28 -2.85 10.38 -8.94
CA ALA A 28 -2.56 8.97 -9.09
C ALA A 28 -2.84 8.46 -10.53
N GLU A 29 -3.83 9.01 -11.24
CA GLU A 29 -4.16 8.56 -12.60
C GLU A 29 -3.03 8.87 -13.57
N GLN A 30 -2.50 10.11 -13.53
CA GLN A 30 -1.36 10.49 -14.38
C GLN A 30 -0.14 9.63 -14.11
N LEU A 31 0.12 9.29 -12.84
CA LEU A 31 1.20 8.38 -12.47
C LEU A 31 0.97 6.99 -13.10
N MET A 32 -0.24 6.44 -12.98
CA MET A 32 -0.58 5.13 -13.52
C MET A 32 -0.46 5.07 -15.04
N GLU A 33 -0.85 6.14 -15.76
CA GLU A 33 -0.74 6.23 -17.22
C GLU A 33 0.72 6.19 -17.72
N GLN A 34 1.65 6.75 -16.94
CA GLN A 34 3.03 6.97 -17.39
C GLN A 34 4.05 5.97 -16.85
N CYS A 35 3.71 5.24 -15.79
CA CYS A 35 4.63 4.29 -15.16
C CYS A 35 4.55 2.90 -15.79
N ASP A 36 5.68 2.19 -15.75
CA ASP A 36 5.77 0.80 -16.21
C ASP A 36 5.51 -0.19 -15.08
N VAL A 37 5.79 0.23 -13.83
CA VAL A 37 5.49 -0.54 -12.61
C VAL A 37 4.84 0.40 -11.61
N ILE A 38 3.67 0.01 -11.13
CA ILE A 38 2.90 0.75 -10.12
C ILE A 38 2.90 -0.05 -8.82
N SER A 39 3.34 0.57 -7.73
CA SER A 39 3.29 -0.03 -6.39
C SER A 39 2.38 0.78 -5.49
N ILE A 40 1.37 0.13 -4.90
CA ILE A 40 0.35 0.75 -4.06
C ILE A 40 0.77 0.66 -2.59
N HIS A 41 0.73 1.81 -1.88
CA HIS A 41 1.12 1.94 -0.48
C HIS A 41 0.13 2.76 0.35
N VAL A 42 -1.09 2.93 -0.12
CA VAL A 42 -2.15 3.69 0.57
C VAL A 42 -2.93 2.80 1.55
N PRO A 43 -3.50 3.34 2.65
CA PRO A 43 -4.43 2.60 3.49
C PRO A 43 -5.76 2.38 2.75
N LEU A 44 -6.53 1.37 3.16
CA LEU A 44 -7.92 1.22 2.71
C LEU A 44 -8.81 2.20 3.48
N THR A 45 -9.41 3.13 2.76
CA THR A 45 -10.38 4.11 3.23
C THR A 45 -11.56 4.17 2.25
N PRO A 46 -12.66 4.86 2.56
CA PRO A 46 -13.74 5.06 1.58
C PRO A 46 -13.27 5.71 0.26
N GLU A 47 -12.22 6.55 0.32
CA GLU A 47 -11.67 7.24 -0.84
C GLU A 47 -10.73 6.35 -1.67
N THR A 48 -10.10 5.36 -1.06
CA THR A 48 -9.14 4.44 -1.72
C THR A 48 -9.75 3.09 -2.05
N GLU A 49 -10.96 2.79 -1.57
CA GLU A 49 -11.69 1.58 -1.95
C GLU A 49 -12.01 1.60 -3.45
N ASN A 50 -11.61 0.54 -4.15
CA ASN A 50 -11.73 0.42 -5.61
C ASN A 50 -11.15 1.62 -6.38
N MET A 51 -10.10 2.27 -5.85
CA MET A 51 -9.45 3.38 -6.55
C MET A 51 -8.79 2.94 -7.87
N VAL A 52 -8.43 1.67 -7.97
CA VAL A 52 -7.96 1.06 -9.22
C VAL A 52 -9.01 0.09 -9.71
N ARG A 53 -9.66 0.44 -10.81
CA ARG A 53 -10.72 -0.32 -11.44
C ARG A 53 -10.59 -0.23 -12.96
N LYS A 54 -11.57 -0.67 -13.70
CA LYS A 54 -11.54 -0.79 -15.17
C LYS A 54 -11.02 0.47 -15.88
N GLU A 55 -11.49 1.65 -15.45
CA GLU A 55 -11.10 2.91 -16.08
C GLU A 55 -9.60 3.21 -15.91
N GLN A 56 -9.02 2.88 -14.76
CA GLN A 56 -7.58 3.05 -14.51
C GLN A 56 -6.76 2.05 -15.33
N PHE A 57 -7.18 0.79 -15.39
CA PHE A 57 -6.50 -0.22 -16.21
C PHE A 57 -6.46 0.16 -17.69
N GLN A 58 -7.55 0.69 -18.24
CA GLN A 58 -7.62 1.12 -19.62
C GLN A 58 -6.68 2.30 -19.98
N LYS A 59 -6.28 3.08 -18.97
CA LYS A 59 -5.34 4.20 -19.12
C LYS A 59 -3.88 3.76 -18.94
N MET A 60 -3.63 2.65 -18.27
CA MET A 60 -2.28 2.13 -18.05
C MET A 60 -1.64 1.64 -19.35
N LYS A 61 -0.31 1.57 -19.35
CA LYS A 61 0.41 0.94 -20.45
C LYS A 61 0.08 -0.55 -20.53
N LYS A 62 -0.06 -1.11 -21.72
CA LYS A 62 -0.24 -2.57 -21.91
C LYS A 62 0.91 -3.41 -21.37
N THR A 63 2.07 -2.80 -21.19
CA THR A 63 3.26 -3.42 -20.57
C THR A 63 3.33 -3.20 -19.06
N ALA A 64 2.37 -2.48 -18.48
CA ALA A 64 2.41 -2.13 -17.07
C ALA A 64 2.20 -3.33 -16.15
N ILE A 65 2.87 -3.29 -15.01
CA ILE A 65 2.69 -4.24 -13.90
C ILE A 65 2.19 -3.46 -12.68
N ILE A 66 1.15 -3.96 -12.04
CA ILE A 66 0.63 -3.37 -10.81
C ILE A 66 0.90 -4.28 -9.61
N ILE A 67 1.33 -3.70 -8.49
CA ILE A 67 1.67 -4.41 -7.26
C ILE A 67 0.88 -3.81 -6.10
N ASN A 68 0.19 -4.67 -5.34
CA ASN A 68 -0.50 -4.27 -4.11
C ASN A 68 -0.04 -5.11 -2.93
N CYS A 69 0.77 -4.49 -2.05
CA CYS A 69 1.19 -5.04 -0.77
C CYS A 69 0.62 -4.25 0.41
N SER A 70 -0.43 -3.46 0.19
CA SER A 70 -1.02 -2.60 1.23
C SER A 70 -2.31 -3.19 1.82
N ARG A 71 -3.45 -3.12 1.13
CA ARG A 71 -4.73 -3.69 1.59
C ARG A 71 -5.55 -4.24 0.41
N GLY A 72 -6.27 -5.36 0.66
CA GLY A 72 -7.32 -5.84 -0.24
C GLY A 72 -8.44 -4.82 -0.38
N GLY A 73 -9.11 -4.77 -1.53
CA GLY A 73 -10.19 -3.82 -1.81
C GLY A 73 -9.75 -2.47 -2.39
N ILE A 74 -8.46 -2.15 -2.43
CA ILE A 74 -7.96 -0.95 -3.13
C ILE A 74 -8.01 -1.15 -4.64
N ILE A 75 -7.68 -2.34 -5.11
CA ILE A 75 -7.89 -2.76 -6.50
C ILE A 75 -9.21 -3.51 -6.56
N ASN A 76 -10.06 -3.17 -7.53
CA ASN A 76 -11.24 -4.00 -7.85
C ASN A 76 -10.76 -5.32 -8.47
N GLU A 77 -10.99 -6.43 -7.75
CA GLU A 77 -10.45 -7.74 -8.16
C GLU A 77 -11.11 -8.26 -9.44
N ALA A 78 -12.40 -7.99 -9.66
CA ALA A 78 -13.09 -8.43 -10.88
C ALA A 78 -12.54 -7.69 -12.11
N ASP A 79 -12.34 -6.39 -12.01
CA ASP A 79 -11.77 -5.58 -13.08
C ASP A 79 -10.31 -5.94 -13.35
N LEU A 80 -9.53 -6.27 -12.30
CA LEU A 80 -8.16 -6.76 -12.45
C LEU A 80 -8.10 -8.06 -13.25
N ILE A 81 -8.97 -9.02 -12.93
CA ILE A 81 -9.07 -10.29 -13.66
C ILE A 81 -9.38 -10.04 -15.13
N GLU A 82 -10.36 -9.16 -15.42
CA GLU A 82 -10.70 -8.78 -16.80
C GLU A 82 -9.50 -8.15 -17.52
N ALA A 83 -8.82 -7.19 -16.86
CA ALA A 83 -7.68 -6.48 -17.44
C ALA A 83 -6.49 -7.42 -17.74
N LEU A 84 -6.20 -8.36 -16.86
CA LEU A 84 -5.14 -9.36 -17.07
C LEU A 84 -5.50 -10.34 -18.19
N ASN A 85 -6.72 -10.87 -18.19
CA ASN A 85 -7.15 -11.86 -19.18
C ASN A 85 -7.35 -11.25 -20.58
N SER A 86 -7.66 -9.96 -20.69
CA SER A 86 -7.74 -9.25 -21.96
C SER A 86 -6.39 -8.69 -22.45
N GLY A 87 -5.33 -8.72 -21.62
CA GLY A 87 -4.04 -8.14 -21.94
C GLY A 87 -4.05 -6.60 -21.92
N GLU A 88 -4.94 -6.00 -21.14
CA GLU A 88 -4.97 -4.55 -20.92
C GLU A 88 -3.73 -4.09 -20.14
N ILE A 89 -3.26 -4.92 -19.19
CA ILE A 89 -1.97 -4.78 -18.48
C ILE A 89 -1.17 -6.08 -18.60
N ALA A 90 0.15 -6.00 -18.41
CA ALA A 90 1.04 -7.16 -18.57
C ALA A 90 1.00 -8.13 -17.39
N GLY A 91 0.74 -7.66 -16.18
CA GLY A 91 0.75 -8.52 -15.01
C GLY A 91 0.41 -7.79 -13.72
N ALA A 92 0.23 -8.57 -12.64
CA ALA A 92 0.02 -8.03 -11.31
C ALA A 92 0.68 -8.90 -10.23
N GLY A 93 0.98 -8.26 -9.08
CA GLY A 93 1.41 -8.92 -7.85
C GLY A 93 0.53 -8.51 -6.69
N LEU A 94 -0.07 -9.48 -5.99
CA LEU A 94 -0.94 -9.23 -4.84
C LEU A 94 -0.43 -9.96 -3.61
N ASP A 95 -0.16 -9.21 -2.55
CA ASP A 95 0.12 -9.75 -1.21
C ASP A 95 -1.13 -9.70 -0.31
N VAL A 96 -2.20 -9.04 -0.78
CA VAL A 96 -3.44 -8.78 -0.05
C VAL A 96 -4.65 -8.94 -0.97
N PHE A 97 -5.77 -9.42 -0.39
CA PHE A 97 -7.01 -9.74 -1.11
C PHE A 97 -8.22 -9.28 -0.31
N VAL A 98 -9.36 -9.15 -0.96
CA VAL A 98 -10.65 -8.98 -0.28
C VAL A 98 -10.94 -10.23 0.55
N GLY A 99 -11.14 -10.07 1.86
CA GLY A 99 -11.39 -11.16 2.81
C GLY A 99 -10.14 -11.89 3.30
N GLU A 100 -8.94 -11.43 2.95
CA GLU A 100 -7.62 -11.90 3.43
C GLU A 100 -7.24 -13.35 3.11
N GLU A 101 -8.14 -14.19 2.60
CA GLU A 101 -7.86 -15.57 2.22
C GLU A 101 -8.26 -15.87 0.78
N LEU A 102 -7.35 -16.46 0.02
CA LEU A 102 -7.68 -17.07 -1.28
C LEU A 102 -8.24 -18.48 -1.07
N LYS A 103 -9.56 -18.59 -1.07
CA LYS A 103 -10.23 -19.90 -0.98
C LYS A 103 -10.22 -20.62 -2.33
N PRO A 104 -10.24 -21.98 -2.33
CA PRO A 104 -10.43 -22.74 -3.55
C PRO A 104 -11.67 -22.24 -4.31
N GLY A 105 -11.52 -21.99 -5.60
CA GLY A 105 -12.59 -21.44 -6.44
C GLY A 105 -12.66 -19.90 -6.49
N ASN A 106 -11.77 -19.19 -5.79
CA ASN A 106 -11.67 -17.75 -5.95
C ASN A 106 -11.27 -17.41 -7.41
N PRO A 107 -12.01 -16.52 -8.09
CA PRO A 107 -11.75 -16.18 -9.49
C PRO A 107 -10.33 -15.63 -9.75
N LEU A 108 -9.70 -14.97 -8.77
CA LEU A 108 -8.30 -14.53 -8.87
C LEU A 108 -7.34 -15.66 -9.24
N LEU A 109 -7.62 -16.91 -8.81
CA LEU A 109 -6.78 -18.07 -9.12
C LEU A 109 -6.79 -18.46 -10.61
N THR A 110 -7.71 -17.89 -11.39
CA THR A 110 -7.83 -18.12 -12.84
C THR A 110 -7.26 -16.99 -13.68
N ALA A 111 -6.84 -15.89 -13.05
CA ALA A 111 -6.26 -14.75 -13.76
C ALA A 111 -4.88 -15.08 -14.31
N GLN A 112 -4.61 -14.61 -15.54
CA GLN A 112 -3.30 -14.77 -16.18
C GLN A 112 -2.30 -13.76 -15.60
N ASN A 113 -1.00 -14.13 -15.61
CA ASN A 113 0.09 -13.23 -15.21
C ASN A 113 -0.09 -12.58 -13.83
N LEU A 114 -0.70 -13.30 -12.87
CA LEU A 114 -0.91 -12.85 -11.50
C LEU A 114 -0.06 -13.66 -10.53
N VAL A 115 0.73 -12.99 -9.70
CA VAL A 115 1.55 -13.57 -8.64
C VAL A 115 0.94 -13.24 -7.29
N PHE A 116 0.94 -14.21 -6.38
CA PHE A 116 0.38 -14.08 -5.04
C PHE A 116 1.42 -14.27 -3.95
N SER A 117 1.25 -13.58 -2.82
CA SER A 117 1.88 -13.90 -1.55
C SER A 117 0.86 -13.78 -0.41
N PRO A 118 1.04 -14.50 0.71
CA PRO A 118 0.01 -14.63 1.75
C PRO A 118 0.13 -13.53 2.82
N HIS A 119 -0.01 -12.27 2.44
CA HIS A 119 0.13 -11.08 3.29
C HIS A 119 1.45 -11.11 4.08
N SER A 120 2.55 -11.35 3.38
CA SER A 120 3.88 -11.60 3.95
C SER A 120 4.95 -10.59 3.53
N ALA A 121 4.61 -9.55 2.78
CA ALA A 121 5.57 -8.56 2.29
C ALA A 121 6.38 -7.89 3.41
N ALA A 122 5.80 -7.74 4.60
CA ALA A 122 6.48 -7.18 5.78
C ALA A 122 7.13 -8.25 6.68
N GLN A 123 7.10 -9.54 6.34
CA GLN A 123 7.60 -10.62 7.18
C GLN A 123 9.08 -10.92 6.93
N THR A 124 9.93 -9.88 6.89
CA THR A 124 11.38 -10.08 6.96
C THR A 124 11.83 -10.22 8.41
N ARG A 125 12.97 -10.85 8.63
CA ARG A 125 13.55 -11.00 9.98
C ARG A 125 13.72 -9.65 10.66
N GLU A 126 14.22 -8.66 9.93
CA GLU A 126 14.47 -7.31 10.41
C GLU A 126 13.17 -6.59 10.76
N ALA A 127 12.16 -6.69 9.92
CA ALA A 127 10.86 -6.07 10.17
C ALA A 127 10.17 -6.66 11.40
N VAL A 128 10.20 -7.99 11.57
CA VAL A 128 9.62 -8.68 12.73
C VAL A 128 10.33 -8.26 14.02
N ILE A 129 11.68 -8.23 14.02
CA ILE A 129 12.46 -7.78 15.17
C ILE A 129 12.12 -6.31 15.49
N ASN A 130 12.08 -5.45 14.51
CA ASN A 130 11.78 -4.02 14.70
C ASN A 130 10.36 -3.81 15.27
N MET A 131 9.35 -4.48 14.71
CA MET A 131 7.97 -4.41 15.23
C MET A 131 7.88 -4.86 16.68
N ALA A 132 8.46 -6.02 17.01
CA ALA A 132 8.48 -6.53 18.38
C ALA A 132 9.21 -5.58 19.34
N THR A 133 10.37 -5.07 18.94
CA THR A 133 11.16 -4.13 19.74
C THR A 133 10.40 -2.82 19.98
N MET A 134 9.77 -2.28 18.96
CA MET A 134 8.95 -1.05 19.08
C MET A 134 7.77 -1.26 20.03
N CYS A 135 7.05 -2.39 19.93
CA CYS A 135 5.96 -2.73 20.83
C CYS A 135 6.45 -2.79 22.30
N VAL A 136 7.53 -3.52 22.57
CA VAL A 136 8.08 -3.67 23.91
C VAL A 136 8.53 -2.32 24.48
N ASN A 137 9.23 -1.52 23.68
CA ASN A 137 9.69 -0.19 24.10
C ASN A 137 8.52 0.76 24.38
N GLY A 138 7.46 0.72 23.54
CA GLY A 138 6.25 1.48 23.79
C GLY A 138 5.55 1.10 25.09
N CYS A 139 5.37 -0.20 25.34
CA CYS A 139 4.82 -0.68 26.60
C CYS A 139 5.67 -0.26 27.80
N LYS A 140 6.99 -0.39 27.69
CA LYS A 140 7.92 0.02 28.76
C LYS A 140 7.82 1.51 29.06
N ALA A 141 7.84 2.37 28.04
CA ALA A 141 7.71 3.82 28.19
C ALA A 141 6.40 4.19 28.92
N VAL A 142 5.27 3.62 28.47
CA VAL A 142 3.95 3.86 29.10
C VAL A 142 3.92 3.37 30.55
N CYS A 143 4.48 2.22 30.87
CA CYS A 143 4.58 1.70 32.25
C CYS A 143 5.46 2.60 33.16
N GLN A 144 6.47 3.24 32.58
CA GLN A 144 7.35 4.19 33.27
C GLN A 144 6.74 5.60 33.36
N GLY A 145 5.57 5.82 32.75
CA GLY A 145 4.91 7.12 32.67
C GLY A 145 5.52 8.08 31.66
N GLU A 146 6.31 7.55 30.72
CA GLU A 146 6.92 8.29 29.64
C GLU A 146 6.00 8.31 28.41
N LYS A 147 6.02 9.43 27.66
CA LYS A 147 5.28 9.54 26.40
C LYS A 147 6.03 8.79 25.29
N TRP A 148 5.34 7.85 24.64
CA TRP A 148 5.86 7.15 23.48
C TRP A 148 5.60 7.96 22.19
N PRO A 149 6.61 8.25 21.34
CA PRO A 149 6.42 9.13 20.18
C PRO A 149 5.62 8.49 19.04
N TYR A 150 5.54 7.17 18.98
CA TYR A 150 4.87 6.43 17.89
C TYR A 150 3.48 5.93 18.30
N VAL A 151 2.64 6.81 18.80
CA VAL A 151 1.24 6.49 19.14
C VAL A 151 0.35 6.71 17.92
N ALA A 152 -0.73 5.92 17.81
CA ALA A 152 -1.68 6.05 16.71
C ALA A 152 -2.44 7.38 16.73
N ASP A 153 -2.75 7.90 17.92
CA ASP A 153 -3.37 9.22 18.11
C ASP A 153 -2.61 10.00 19.19
N PRO A 154 -1.84 11.05 18.81
CA PRO A 154 -1.14 11.90 19.76
C PRO A 154 -2.04 12.57 20.81
N LYS A 155 -3.34 12.75 20.52
CA LYS A 155 -4.32 13.32 21.47
C LYS A 155 -4.51 12.45 22.70
N VAL A 156 -4.12 11.18 22.68
CA VAL A 156 -4.12 10.34 23.89
C VAL A 156 -3.37 10.98 25.04
N TYR A 157 -2.38 11.83 24.76
CA TYR A 157 -1.58 12.55 25.77
C TYR A 157 -2.24 13.81 26.33
N GLU A 158 -3.39 14.23 25.79
CA GLU A 158 -4.24 15.28 26.35
C GLU A 158 -5.13 14.75 27.49
N HIS A 159 -5.26 13.42 27.61
CA HIS A 159 -6.05 12.80 28.66
C HIS A 159 -5.47 13.11 30.04
N PRO A 160 -6.31 13.40 31.10
CA PRO A 160 -5.85 13.77 32.44
C PRO A 160 -4.83 12.83 33.10
N LYS A 161 -4.82 11.55 32.74
CA LYS A 161 -3.82 10.59 33.18
C LYS A 161 -2.37 11.03 32.85
N TRP A 162 -2.18 11.85 31.83
CA TRP A 162 -0.89 12.37 31.37
C TRP A 162 -0.64 13.82 31.79
N SER A 163 -1.67 14.50 32.37
CA SER A 163 -1.58 15.88 32.83
C SER A 163 -0.93 15.88 34.21
N GLY A 164 0.37 16.13 34.27
CA GLY A 164 1.11 16.21 35.54
C GLY A 164 2.31 15.27 35.63
N LYS A 165 2.69 14.69 34.51
CA LYS A 165 3.96 13.94 34.38
C LYS A 165 4.88 14.64 33.40
#